data_4e7c1091f47a14471f0957745b223ab1
#
_entry.id   4e7c1091f47a14471f0957745b223ab1
#
_cell.length_a   1.000
_cell.length_b   1.000
_cell.length_c   1.000
_cell.angle_alpha   90.00
_cell.angle_beta   90.00
_cell.angle_gamma   90.00
#
_symmetry.space_group_name_H-M   'P 1'
#
loop_
_entity.id
_entity.type
_entity.pdbx_description
1 polymer ?
#
loop_
_entity_poly.entity_id
_entity_poly.type
_entity_poly.pdbx_seq_one_letter_code
_entity_poly.pdbx_strand_id
1 'polypeptide(L)' 'VLLGRVEAFDAARGTGSVIDQGGRVLPFHCTAIADGSRHIEVGAAVAFTAVPGHLGRLEATGLIDVGP' A
#
# COMPACT_ATOMS: atom_id res chain seq x y z
N VAL A 1 7.94 10.44 1.31
CA VAL A 1 7.68 9.24 0.51
C VAL A 1 8.42 8.06 1.12
N LEU A 2 7.71 6.97 1.30
CA LEU A 2 8.27 5.71 1.81
C LEU A 2 8.37 4.71 0.67
N LEU A 3 9.30 3.78 0.83
CA LEU A 3 9.45 2.67 -0.11
C LEU A 3 9.18 1.37 0.62
N GLY A 4 8.57 0.42 -0.07
CA GLY A 4 8.27 -0.88 0.49
C GLY A 4 7.79 -1.84 -0.58
N ARG A 5 7.11 -2.90 -0.11
CA ARG A 5 6.56 -3.91 -1.00
C ARG A 5 5.14 -4.21 -0.58
N VAL A 6 4.32 -4.61 -1.54
CA VAL A 6 2.97 -5.11 -1.24
C VAL A 6 3.11 -6.47 -0.58
N GLU A 7 2.63 -6.58 0.65
CA GLU A 7 2.69 -7.82 1.41
C GLU A 7 1.49 -8.71 1.11
N ALA A 8 0.31 -8.09 0.99
CA ALA A 8 -0.92 -8.82 0.75
C ALA A 8 -1.90 -7.91 0.02
N PHE A 9 -2.78 -8.50 -0.74
CA PHE A 9 -3.85 -7.76 -1.41
C PHE A 9 -5.04 -8.69 -1.62
N ASP A 10 -6.22 -8.24 -1.17
CA ASP A 10 -7.48 -8.95 -1.34
C ASP A 10 -8.34 -8.15 -2.32
N ALA A 11 -8.36 -8.58 -3.57
CA ALA A 11 -9.08 -7.88 -4.63
C ALA A 11 -10.59 -7.86 -4.39
N ALA A 12 -11.13 -8.90 -3.76
CA ALA A 12 -12.55 -8.98 -3.48
C ALA A 12 -12.99 -7.94 -2.44
N ARG A 13 -12.15 -7.66 -1.46
CA ARG A 13 -12.41 -6.65 -0.44
C ARG A 13 -11.91 -5.27 -0.82
N GLY A 14 -10.96 -5.21 -1.76
CA GLY A 14 -10.33 -3.96 -2.12
C GLY A 14 -9.41 -3.42 -1.05
N THR A 15 -8.78 -4.32 -0.27
CA THR A 15 -7.86 -3.93 0.80
C THR A 15 -6.58 -4.74 0.72
N GLY A 16 -5.52 -4.20 1.29
CA GLY A 16 -4.24 -4.90 1.33
C GLY A 16 -3.33 -4.30 2.36
N SER A 17 -2.07 -4.70 2.32
CA SER A 17 -1.04 -4.16 3.20
C SER A 17 0.28 -4.06 2.48
N VAL A 18 1.08 -3.08 2.89
CA VAL A 18 2.46 -2.91 2.43
C VAL A 18 3.38 -3.04 3.63
N ILE A 19 4.59 -3.50 3.38
CA ILE A 19 5.64 -3.53 4.40
C ILE A 19 6.72 -2.54 3.97
N ASP A 20 7.11 -1.65 4.89
CA ASP A 20 8.13 -0.65 4.59
C ASP A 20 9.53 -1.24 4.80
N GLN A 21 10.55 -0.45 4.51
CA GLN A 21 11.94 -0.91 4.64
C GLN A 21 12.35 -1.19 6.08
N GLY A 22 11.64 -0.62 7.03
CA GLY A 22 11.87 -0.87 8.45
C GLY A 22 11.13 -2.09 9.00
N GLY A 23 10.36 -2.77 8.16
CA GLY A 23 9.59 -3.94 8.58
C GLY A 23 8.21 -3.62 9.13
N ARG A 24 7.77 -2.37 9.05
CA ARG A 24 6.46 -1.97 9.54
C ARG A 24 5.40 -2.25 8.48
N VAL A 25 4.28 -2.82 8.90
CA VAL A 25 3.17 -3.16 8.00
C VAL A 25 2.11 -2.08 8.11
N LEU A 26 1.69 -1.56 6.95
CA LEU A 26 0.64 -0.54 6.87
C LEU A 26 -0.49 -1.05 5.98
N PRO A 27 -1.75 -0.93 6.43
CA PRO A 27 -2.88 -1.29 5.58
C PRO A 27 -3.11 -0.20 4.52
N PHE A 28 -3.72 -0.59 3.42
CA PHE A 28 -4.17 0.36 2.41
C PHE A 28 -5.48 -0.11 1.79
N HIS A 29 -6.23 0.83 1.23
CA HIS A 29 -7.44 0.55 0.47
C HIS A 29 -7.12 0.59 -1.02
N CYS A 30 -7.86 -0.13 -1.85
CA CYS A 30 -7.59 -0.17 -3.30
C CYS A 30 -7.66 1.23 -3.92
N THR A 31 -8.41 2.15 -3.34
CA THR A 31 -8.48 3.53 -3.81
C THR A 31 -7.19 4.30 -3.56
N ALA A 32 -6.29 3.78 -2.73
CA ALA A 32 -4.99 4.39 -2.48
C ALA A 32 -3.98 4.09 -3.58
N ILE A 33 -4.29 3.20 -4.52
CA ILE A 33 -3.43 2.89 -5.66
C ILE A 33 -3.54 4.06 -6.65
N ALA A 34 -2.41 4.74 -6.87
CA ALA A 34 -2.42 6.05 -7.54
C ALA A 34 -2.83 5.99 -9.00
N ASP A 35 -2.64 4.86 -9.68
CA ASP A 35 -2.99 4.74 -11.10
C ASP A 35 -4.47 4.50 -11.35
N GLY A 36 -5.26 4.34 -10.28
CA GLY A 36 -6.71 4.12 -10.39
C GLY A 36 -7.12 2.74 -10.82
N SER A 37 -6.19 1.81 -11.01
CA SER A 37 -6.51 0.46 -11.48
C SER A 37 -7.21 -0.38 -10.43
N ARG A 38 -7.08 -0.01 -9.16
CA ARG A 38 -7.61 -0.76 -8.00
C ARG A 38 -7.06 -2.17 -7.90
N HIS A 39 -5.90 -2.40 -8.50
CA HIS A 39 -5.23 -3.68 -8.48
C HIS A 39 -3.73 -3.47 -8.35
N ILE A 40 -3.07 -4.33 -7.58
CA ILE A 40 -1.63 -4.30 -7.43
C ILE A 40 -1.15 -5.72 -7.12
N GLU A 41 0.04 -6.07 -7.59
CA GLU A 41 0.57 -7.41 -7.40
C GLU A 41 1.25 -7.53 -6.04
N VAL A 42 1.04 -8.66 -5.37
CA VAL A 42 1.78 -8.99 -4.16
C VAL A 42 3.27 -9.14 -4.51
N GLY A 43 4.12 -8.51 -3.71
CA GLY A 43 5.56 -8.49 -3.96
C GLY A 43 6.03 -7.31 -4.77
N ALA A 44 5.12 -6.51 -5.34
CA ALA A 44 5.51 -5.33 -6.11
C ALA A 44 6.20 -4.30 -5.23
N ALA A 45 7.27 -3.71 -5.74
CA ALA A 45 7.93 -2.60 -5.08
C ALA A 45 7.10 -1.35 -5.29
N VAL A 46 6.83 -0.62 -4.21
CA VAL A 46 5.95 0.56 -4.25
C VAL A 46 6.55 1.71 -3.48
N ALA A 47 6.24 2.92 -3.93
CA ALA A 47 6.41 4.13 -3.16
C ALA A 47 5.04 4.56 -2.63
N PHE A 48 4.99 5.08 -1.43
CA PHE A 48 3.73 5.48 -0.81
C PHE A 48 3.96 6.51 0.27
N THR A 49 2.87 7.08 0.77
CA THR A 49 2.88 8.01 1.89
C THR A 49 2.11 7.39 3.04
N ALA A 50 2.61 7.53 4.26
CA ALA A 50 1.90 7.10 5.46
C ALA A 50 1.07 8.27 5.98
N VAL A 51 -0.21 8.02 6.24
CA VAL A 51 -1.14 9.02 6.75
C VAL A 51 -1.91 8.45 7.93
N PRO A 52 -2.37 9.29 8.87
CA PRO A 52 -3.24 8.81 9.95
C PRO A 52 -4.55 8.29 9.36
N GLY A 53 -4.88 7.07 9.70
CA GLY A 53 -6.11 6.45 9.29
C GLY A 53 -7.08 6.28 10.44
N HIS A 54 -7.96 5.29 10.31
CA HIS A 54 -8.98 5.02 11.31
C HIS A 54 -8.35 4.63 12.66
N LEU A 55 -8.86 5.18 13.73
CA LEU A 55 -8.41 4.92 15.11
C LEU A 55 -6.93 5.26 15.34
N GLY A 56 -6.40 6.23 14.61
CA GLY A 56 -5.01 6.69 14.80
C GLY A 56 -3.96 5.76 14.21
N ARG A 57 -4.35 4.70 13.51
CA ARG A 57 -3.41 3.82 12.84
C ARG A 57 -2.91 4.46 11.56
N LEU A 58 -1.65 4.25 11.26
CA LEU A 58 -1.10 4.71 9.99
C LEU A 58 -1.59 3.81 8.86
N GLU A 59 -1.92 4.45 7.74
CA GLU A 59 -2.32 3.78 6.52
C GLU A 59 -1.43 4.24 5.38
N ALA A 60 -1.25 3.39 4.39
CA ALA A 60 -0.53 3.77 3.18
C ALA A 60 -1.49 4.38 2.17
N THR A 61 -1.06 5.42 1.49
CA THR A 61 -1.83 6.06 0.43
C THR A 61 -0.90 6.49 -0.70
N GLY A 62 -1.47 6.78 -1.87
CA GLY A 62 -0.69 7.22 -3.01
C GLY A 62 0.29 6.17 -3.52
N LEU A 63 -0.10 4.90 -3.50
CA LEU A 63 0.77 3.81 -3.89
C LEU A 63 1.09 3.90 -5.38
N ILE A 64 2.39 3.87 -5.67
CA ILE A 64 2.90 3.89 -7.04
C ILE A 64 3.84 2.71 -7.20
N ASP A 65 3.61 1.87 -8.19
CA ASP A 65 4.50 0.76 -8.50
C ASP A 65 5.79 1.35 -9.09
N VAL A 66 6.92 1.13 -8.41
CA VAL A 66 8.22 1.67 -8.81
C VAL A 66 9.18 0.56 -9.21
N GLY A 67 8.74 -0.67 -9.13
CA GLY A 67 9.58 -1.80 -9.46
C GLY A 67 9.64 -2.07 -10.96
N PRO A 68 10.63 -2.83 -11.37
CA PRO A 68 10.62 -3.39 -12.70
C PRO A 68 9.59 -4.47 -12.72
#